data_df9dc24d1ca29d095c525e11344562e3
#
_entry.id   df9dc24d1ca29d095c525e11344562e3
#
_cell.length_a   1.000
_cell.length_b   1.000
_cell.length_c   1.000
_cell.angle_alpha   90.00
_cell.angle_beta   90.00
_cell.angle_gamma   90.00
#
_symmetry.space_group_name_H-M   'P 1'
#
loop_
_entity.id
_entity.type
_entity.pdbx_description
1 polymer ?
#
loop_
_entity_poly.entity_id
_entity_poly.type
_entity_poly.pdbx_seq_one_letter_code
_entity_poly.pdbx_strand_id
1 'polypeptide(L)'
;MDAIRIEGLTKKYKDVVAVDNLSLSVQKGELFSLLGVNGAGKTTTIKMLSCLTQPTSGDAFLNGKSICKDFATVKSLIAVSPQETAIAPGLSVQENLELMCGVHAFTKEKKNAKISELTELLGLESVSKKKAGKLSGGWQRRLSIAMALISEPEILFLDEPTLGLDVLARSDLWDLIRSLKGKVTIILTTHYMEEAEALSDRIAIMKDGKLLVCDTADKIKQTAGTDNFEQAFICIVKGAAK
;
A
#
# COMPACT_ATOMS: atom_id res chain seq x y z
N MET A 1 -0.05 -8.44 -17.72
CA MET A 1 0.98 -9.29 -17.07
C MET A 1 0.89 -9.02 -15.58
N ASP A 2 0.76 -10.05 -14.75
CA ASP A 2 0.55 -9.88 -13.32
C ASP A 2 1.83 -9.36 -12.64
N ALA A 3 1.71 -8.25 -11.92
CA ALA A 3 2.76 -7.78 -11.01
C ALA A 3 2.76 -8.61 -9.73
N ILE A 4 1.55 -8.99 -9.26
CA ILE A 4 1.39 -9.85 -8.09
C ILE A 4 0.41 -10.96 -8.43
N ARG A 5 0.75 -12.21 -8.07
CA ARG A 5 -0.13 -13.38 -8.12
C ARG A 5 -0.04 -14.11 -6.80
N ILE A 6 -1.16 -14.25 -6.13
CA ILE A 6 -1.29 -14.90 -4.81
C ILE A 6 -2.03 -16.22 -5.01
N GLU A 7 -1.48 -17.31 -4.45
CA GLU A 7 -1.99 -18.67 -4.61
C GLU A 7 -2.16 -19.33 -3.24
N GLY A 8 -3.40 -19.40 -2.75
CA GLY A 8 -3.78 -20.10 -1.53
C GLY A 8 -3.06 -19.58 -0.27
N LEU A 9 -2.71 -18.28 -0.25
CA LEU A 9 -1.88 -17.71 0.81
C LEU A 9 -2.60 -17.74 2.14
N THR A 10 -1.98 -18.39 3.12
CA THR A 10 -2.56 -18.57 4.46
C THR A 10 -1.57 -18.16 5.53
N LYS A 11 -2.05 -17.44 6.56
CA LYS A 11 -1.28 -17.13 7.76
C LYS A 11 -2.05 -17.45 9.01
N LYS A 12 -1.44 -18.32 9.82
CA LYS A 12 -1.96 -18.70 11.13
C LYS A 12 -0.97 -18.24 12.22
N TYR A 13 -1.49 -17.58 13.24
CA TYR A 13 -0.78 -17.20 14.46
C TYR A 13 -1.41 -17.96 15.64
N LYS A 14 -0.72 -18.96 16.18
CA LYS A 14 -1.27 -19.87 17.20
C LYS A 14 -2.65 -20.38 16.77
N ASP A 15 -3.72 -19.97 17.43
CA ASP A 15 -5.09 -20.41 17.18
C ASP A 15 -5.87 -19.49 16.22
N VAL A 16 -5.29 -18.35 15.82
CA VAL A 16 -5.96 -17.37 14.94
C VAL A 16 -5.49 -17.52 13.50
N VAL A 17 -6.42 -17.77 12.59
CA VAL A 17 -6.17 -17.69 11.14
C VAL A 17 -6.35 -16.24 10.71
N ALA A 18 -5.23 -15.53 10.51
CA ALA A 18 -5.25 -14.11 10.15
C ALA A 18 -5.49 -13.89 8.64
N VAL A 19 -5.07 -14.84 7.79
CA VAL A 19 -5.38 -14.88 6.36
C VAL A 19 -5.63 -16.34 6.01
N ASP A 20 -6.73 -16.63 5.30
CA ASP A 20 -7.23 -17.95 5.01
C ASP A 20 -7.40 -18.15 3.50
N ASN A 21 -6.51 -18.92 2.89
CA ASN A 21 -6.56 -19.36 1.49
C ASN A 21 -6.79 -18.21 0.48
N LEU A 22 -6.11 -17.09 0.68
CA LEU A 22 -6.22 -15.92 -0.19
C LEU A 22 -5.61 -16.21 -1.56
N SER A 23 -6.41 -16.01 -2.63
CA SER A 23 -5.96 -16.11 -4.02
C SER A 23 -6.50 -14.92 -4.81
N LEU A 24 -5.60 -14.16 -5.43
CA LEU A 24 -5.93 -13.03 -6.32
C LEU A 24 -4.72 -12.65 -7.17
N SER A 25 -4.95 -11.83 -8.19
CA SER A 25 -3.87 -11.23 -8.99
C SER A 25 -4.03 -9.72 -9.10
N VAL A 26 -2.89 -9.02 -9.27
CA VAL A 26 -2.82 -7.57 -9.51
C VAL A 26 -2.00 -7.33 -10.75
N GLN A 27 -2.50 -6.49 -11.66
CA GLN A 27 -1.83 -6.17 -12.91
C GLN A 27 -0.70 -5.16 -12.70
N LYS A 28 0.27 -5.15 -13.62
CA LYS A 28 1.36 -4.15 -13.60
C LYS A 28 0.79 -2.74 -13.80
N GLY A 29 1.20 -1.81 -12.93
CA GLY A 29 0.73 -0.41 -12.95
C GLY A 29 -0.67 -0.19 -12.38
N GLU A 30 -1.34 -1.25 -11.89
CA GLU A 30 -2.65 -1.16 -11.25
C GLU A 30 -2.54 -0.49 -9.87
N LEU A 31 -3.53 0.32 -9.52
CA LEU A 31 -3.79 0.73 -8.15
C LEU A 31 -4.88 -0.18 -7.59
N PHE A 32 -4.48 -1.07 -6.71
CA PHE A 32 -5.31 -2.12 -6.14
C PHE A 32 -5.53 -1.92 -4.65
N SER A 33 -6.77 -1.96 -4.18
CA SER A 33 -7.09 -1.84 -2.76
C SER A 33 -7.46 -3.17 -2.10
N LEU A 34 -6.88 -3.39 -0.92
CA LEU A 34 -7.38 -4.35 0.06
C LEU A 34 -8.26 -3.60 1.06
N LEU A 35 -9.58 -3.71 0.91
CA LEU A 35 -10.57 -3.06 1.77
C LEU A 35 -11.13 -4.04 2.79
N GLY A 36 -11.32 -3.61 4.03
CA GLY A 36 -11.95 -4.43 5.06
C GLY A 36 -11.86 -3.78 6.43
N VAL A 37 -12.67 -4.25 7.35
CA VAL A 37 -12.66 -3.81 8.75
C VAL A 37 -11.33 -4.13 9.44
N ASN A 38 -11.11 -3.58 10.64
CA ASN A 38 -9.95 -3.94 11.44
C ASN A 38 -9.97 -5.44 11.76
N GLY A 39 -8.82 -6.09 11.64
CA GLY A 39 -8.72 -7.54 11.81
C GLY A 39 -9.04 -8.37 10.56
N ALA A 40 -9.43 -7.77 9.43
CA ALA A 40 -9.75 -8.50 8.19
C ALA A 40 -8.55 -9.22 7.54
N GLY A 41 -7.31 -9.00 8.00
CA GLY A 41 -6.11 -9.65 7.47
C GLY A 41 -5.26 -8.78 6.53
N LYS A 42 -5.65 -7.52 6.25
CA LYS A 42 -4.99 -6.61 5.29
C LYS A 42 -3.49 -6.42 5.58
N THR A 43 -3.15 -5.91 6.75
CA THR A 43 -1.74 -5.70 7.16
C THR A 43 -0.95 -7.01 7.22
N THR A 44 -1.58 -8.12 7.61
CA THR A 44 -0.94 -9.44 7.58
C THR A 44 -0.61 -9.86 6.15
N THR A 45 -1.51 -9.60 5.20
CA THR A 45 -1.27 -9.86 3.77
C THR A 45 -0.09 -9.02 3.27
N ILE A 46 -0.04 -7.71 3.56
CA ILE A 46 1.13 -6.87 3.22
C ILE A 46 2.42 -7.43 3.84
N LYS A 47 2.40 -7.81 5.12
CA LYS A 47 3.57 -8.38 5.78
C LYS A 47 4.09 -9.65 5.12
N MET A 48 3.22 -10.51 4.59
CA MET A 48 3.64 -11.68 3.81
C MET A 48 4.20 -11.29 2.45
N LEU A 49 3.49 -10.45 1.69
CA LEU A 49 3.93 -10.00 0.36
C LEU A 49 5.24 -9.21 0.40
N SER A 50 5.50 -8.48 1.49
CA SER A 50 6.76 -7.75 1.72
C SER A 50 7.87 -8.61 2.35
N CYS A 51 7.65 -9.91 2.50
CA CYS A 51 8.61 -10.83 3.13
C CYS A 51 9.02 -10.44 4.57
N LEU A 52 8.15 -9.73 5.30
CA LEU A 52 8.32 -9.42 6.73
C LEU A 52 7.85 -10.57 7.61
N THR A 53 6.97 -11.43 7.10
CA THR A 53 6.56 -12.67 7.75
C THR A 53 6.35 -13.76 6.70
N GLN A 54 6.70 -14.99 7.03
CA GLN A 54 6.47 -16.13 6.14
C GLN A 54 5.00 -16.58 6.22
N PRO A 55 4.37 -16.99 5.10
CA PRO A 55 3.08 -17.66 5.12
C PRO A 55 3.16 -18.99 5.86
N THR A 56 2.03 -19.47 6.36
CA THR A 56 1.90 -20.81 6.94
C THR A 56 1.74 -21.84 5.82
N SER A 57 1.05 -21.49 4.74
CA SER A 57 0.92 -22.27 3.50
C SER A 57 0.58 -21.37 2.31
N GLY A 58 0.66 -21.90 1.10
CA GLY A 58 0.52 -21.13 -0.12
C GLY A 58 1.77 -20.34 -0.47
N ASP A 59 1.72 -19.59 -1.56
CA ASP A 59 2.81 -18.72 -2.02
C ASP A 59 2.24 -17.48 -2.71
N ALA A 60 3.09 -16.49 -2.93
CA ALA A 60 2.79 -15.35 -3.79
C ALA A 60 4.00 -15.03 -4.66
N PHE A 61 3.72 -14.55 -5.87
CA PHE A 61 4.73 -14.24 -6.86
C PHE A 61 4.66 -12.75 -7.20
N LEU A 62 5.75 -12.02 -6.94
CA LEU A 62 5.91 -10.62 -7.29
C LEU A 62 6.84 -10.53 -8.50
N ASN A 63 6.28 -10.05 -9.63
CA ASN A 63 6.96 -10.11 -10.93
C ASN A 63 7.57 -11.50 -11.22
N GLY A 64 6.82 -12.57 -10.87
CA GLY A 64 7.22 -13.96 -11.07
C GLY A 64 8.21 -14.50 -10.02
N LYS A 65 8.60 -13.72 -9.01
CA LYS A 65 9.51 -14.15 -7.92
C LYS A 65 8.72 -14.56 -6.68
N SER A 66 8.96 -15.76 -6.18
CA SER A 66 8.30 -16.34 -5.00
C SER A 66 8.70 -15.61 -3.72
N ILE A 67 7.72 -15.23 -2.88
CA ILE A 67 7.99 -14.66 -1.55
C ILE A 67 8.63 -15.67 -0.60
N CYS A 68 8.47 -16.97 -0.87
CA CYS A 68 9.02 -18.04 -0.05
C CYS A 68 10.45 -18.41 -0.46
N LYS A 69 10.76 -18.40 -1.77
CA LYS A 69 12.02 -18.89 -2.33
C LYS A 69 12.98 -17.76 -2.72
N ASP A 70 12.44 -16.66 -3.28
CA ASP A 70 13.21 -15.56 -3.87
C ASP A 70 13.14 -14.29 -3.03
N PHE A 71 12.98 -14.40 -1.70
CA PHE A 71 12.67 -13.29 -0.80
C PHE A 71 13.65 -12.10 -0.90
N ALA A 72 14.93 -12.35 -1.16
CA ALA A 72 15.94 -11.29 -1.35
C ALA A 72 15.65 -10.47 -2.62
N THR A 73 15.33 -11.16 -3.74
CA THR A 73 14.95 -10.51 -4.98
C THR A 73 13.61 -9.77 -4.83
N VAL A 74 12.61 -10.39 -4.16
CA VAL A 74 11.33 -9.73 -3.90
C VAL A 74 11.53 -8.43 -3.13
N LYS A 75 12.37 -8.42 -2.09
CA LYS A 75 12.67 -7.21 -1.30
C LYS A 75 13.31 -6.08 -2.12
N SER A 76 14.04 -6.40 -3.19
CA SER A 76 14.60 -5.36 -4.09
C SER A 76 13.58 -4.79 -5.07
N LEU A 77 12.45 -5.46 -5.29
CA LEU A 77 11.38 -5.02 -6.20
C LEU A 77 10.31 -4.15 -5.52
N ILE A 78 10.29 -4.14 -4.20
CA ILE A 78 9.19 -3.56 -3.44
C ILE A 78 9.64 -2.43 -2.52
N ALA A 79 8.69 -1.56 -2.18
CA ALA A 79 8.82 -0.69 -1.01
C ALA A 79 7.51 -0.67 -0.22
N VAL A 80 7.60 -0.31 1.06
CA VAL A 80 6.47 -0.24 1.98
C VAL A 80 6.47 1.13 2.66
N SER A 81 5.34 1.85 2.59
CA SER A 81 5.03 2.95 3.51
C SER A 81 4.06 2.39 4.56
N PRO A 82 4.56 2.11 5.77
CA PRO A 82 3.75 1.46 6.81
C PRO A 82 2.74 2.41 7.42
N GLN A 83 1.76 1.87 8.15
CA GLN A 83 0.72 2.63 8.85
C GLN A 83 1.32 3.66 9.82
N GLU A 84 2.30 3.27 10.64
CA GLU A 84 3.12 4.20 11.41
C GLU A 84 4.25 4.71 10.51
N THR A 85 4.36 6.03 10.38
CA THR A 85 5.36 6.63 9.50
C THR A 85 6.79 6.29 9.95
N ALA A 86 7.54 5.61 9.09
CA ALA A 86 8.93 5.22 9.36
C ALA A 86 9.92 6.37 9.07
N ILE A 87 9.71 7.53 9.71
CA ILE A 87 10.54 8.72 9.57
C ILE A 87 11.46 8.88 10.79
N ALA A 88 12.62 9.49 10.60
CA ALA A 88 13.51 9.91 11.69
C ALA A 88 13.10 11.33 12.14
N PRO A 89 12.38 11.50 13.28
CA PRO A 89 11.77 12.77 13.65
C PRO A 89 12.78 13.86 14.00
N GLY A 90 13.99 13.49 14.39
CA GLY A 90 15.10 14.39 14.68
C GLY A 90 15.82 14.93 13.46
N LEU A 91 15.61 14.33 12.29
CA LEU A 91 16.18 14.76 11.01
C LEU A 91 15.21 15.67 10.26
N SER A 92 15.73 16.54 9.38
CA SER A 92 14.92 17.28 8.42
C SER A 92 14.34 16.35 7.34
N VAL A 93 13.41 16.86 6.54
CA VAL A 93 12.88 16.12 5.37
C VAL A 93 14.03 15.72 4.44
N GLN A 94 14.90 16.66 4.09
CA GLN A 94 16.05 16.40 3.23
C GLN A 94 16.98 15.33 3.82
N GLU A 95 17.32 15.43 5.11
CA GLU A 95 18.20 14.46 5.79
C GLU A 95 17.57 13.06 5.86
N ASN A 96 16.25 12.94 6.01
CA ASN A 96 15.55 11.66 5.91
C ASN A 96 15.71 11.03 4.52
N LEU A 97 15.55 11.81 3.45
CA LEU A 97 15.75 11.34 2.08
C LEU A 97 17.22 10.98 1.82
N GLU A 98 18.16 11.79 2.31
CA GLU A 98 19.60 11.49 2.21
C GLU A 98 19.98 10.20 2.94
N LEU A 99 19.39 9.96 4.11
CA LEU A 99 19.57 8.72 4.87
C LEU A 99 19.16 7.50 4.03
N MET A 100 17.98 7.55 3.39
CA MET A 100 17.50 6.46 2.54
C MET A 100 18.38 6.26 1.31
N CYS A 101 18.84 7.34 0.66
CA CYS A 101 19.81 7.24 -0.42
C CYS A 101 21.12 6.57 0.03
N GLY A 102 21.57 6.85 1.27
CA GLY A 102 22.73 6.20 1.88
C GLY A 102 22.52 4.69 2.08
N VAL A 103 21.34 4.29 2.57
CA VAL A 103 20.98 2.86 2.73
C VAL A 103 21.05 2.11 1.38
N HIS A 104 20.67 2.78 0.29
CA HIS A 104 20.73 2.21 -1.07
C HIS A 104 22.06 2.45 -1.79
N ALA A 105 23.08 2.95 -1.10
CA ALA A 105 24.43 3.19 -1.62
C ALA A 105 24.46 4.06 -2.91
N PHE A 106 23.59 5.07 -3.00
CA PHE A 106 23.57 5.97 -4.16
C PHE A 106 24.83 6.81 -4.23
N THR A 107 25.34 7.04 -5.46
CA THR A 107 26.38 8.04 -5.68
C THR A 107 25.85 9.44 -5.36
N LYS A 108 26.73 10.41 -5.16
CA LYS A 108 26.36 11.79 -4.83
C LYS A 108 25.44 12.39 -5.91
N GLU A 109 25.75 12.13 -7.18
CA GLU A 109 24.98 12.60 -8.34
C GLU A 109 23.57 12.00 -8.35
N LYS A 110 23.46 10.66 -8.24
CA LYS A 110 22.17 9.95 -8.20
C LYS A 110 21.34 10.40 -7.00
N LYS A 111 21.96 10.55 -5.82
CA LYS A 111 21.33 11.05 -4.60
C LYS A 111 20.66 12.41 -4.83
N ASN A 112 21.45 13.40 -5.32
CA ASN A 112 20.94 14.75 -5.51
C ASN A 112 19.79 14.80 -6.53
N ALA A 113 19.94 14.11 -7.66
CA ALA A 113 18.88 14.01 -8.68
C ALA A 113 17.60 13.40 -8.11
N LYS A 114 17.73 12.28 -7.37
CA LYS A 114 16.55 11.56 -6.81
C LYS A 114 15.85 12.35 -5.72
N ILE A 115 16.59 13.03 -4.85
CA ILE A 115 16.01 13.90 -3.82
C ILE A 115 15.27 15.06 -4.46
N SER A 116 15.85 15.71 -5.48
CA SER A 116 15.19 16.79 -6.20
C SER A 116 13.88 16.33 -6.85
N GLU A 117 13.93 15.21 -7.59
CA GLU A 117 12.76 14.59 -8.23
C GLU A 117 11.63 14.31 -7.24
N LEU A 118 11.95 13.62 -6.12
CA LEU A 118 10.93 13.23 -5.15
C LEU A 118 10.43 14.41 -4.32
N THR A 119 11.27 15.40 -4.05
CA THR A 119 10.88 16.63 -3.35
C THR A 119 9.85 17.39 -4.19
N GLU A 120 10.08 17.55 -5.48
CA GLU A 120 9.15 18.17 -6.42
C GLU A 120 7.87 17.35 -6.58
N LEU A 121 7.99 16.03 -6.89
CA LEU A 121 6.84 15.13 -7.10
C LEU A 121 5.87 15.11 -5.92
N LEU A 122 6.41 15.18 -4.69
CA LEU A 122 5.64 15.06 -3.45
C LEU A 122 5.35 16.42 -2.78
N GLY A 123 5.76 17.53 -3.43
CA GLY A 123 5.54 18.90 -2.98
C GLY A 123 6.23 19.20 -1.65
N LEU A 124 7.43 18.63 -1.39
CA LEU A 124 8.13 18.73 -0.11
C LEU A 124 9.08 19.94 -0.02
N GLU A 125 9.18 20.78 -1.07
CA GLU A 125 10.15 21.87 -1.17
C GLU A 125 10.05 22.85 0.01
N SER A 126 8.82 23.29 0.30
CA SER A 126 8.55 24.29 1.35
C SER A 126 8.89 23.82 2.76
N VAL A 127 9.03 22.51 2.94
CA VAL A 127 9.31 21.87 4.24
C VAL A 127 10.64 21.14 4.28
N SER A 128 11.42 21.14 3.19
CA SER A 128 12.65 20.34 3.01
C SER A 128 13.65 20.47 4.16
N LYS A 129 13.79 21.66 4.74
CA LYS A 129 14.68 21.98 5.87
C LYS A 129 14.04 21.83 7.24
N LYS A 130 12.71 21.58 7.32
CA LYS A 130 12.01 21.39 8.59
C LYS A 130 12.29 20.00 9.16
N LYS A 131 12.42 19.88 10.48
CA LYS A 131 12.52 18.59 11.16
C LYS A 131 11.23 17.79 10.98
N ALA A 132 11.34 16.51 10.61
CA ALA A 132 10.22 15.65 10.31
C ALA A 132 9.23 15.52 11.47
N GLY A 133 9.72 15.48 12.71
CA GLY A 133 8.87 15.43 13.90
C GLY A 133 8.03 16.69 14.17
N LYS A 134 8.32 17.82 13.46
CA LYS A 134 7.53 19.07 13.56
C LYS A 134 6.52 19.24 12.42
N LEU A 135 6.42 18.29 11.51
CA LEU A 135 5.48 18.30 10.40
C LEU A 135 4.09 17.84 10.86
N SER A 136 3.04 18.32 10.17
CA SER A 136 1.70 17.71 10.31
C SER A 136 1.69 16.27 9.79
N GLY A 137 0.70 15.49 10.20
CA GLY A 137 0.56 14.08 9.79
C GLY A 137 0.58 13.89 8.27
N GLY A 138 -0.07 14.78 7.51
CA GLY A 138 -0.05 14.75 6.05
C GLY A 138 1.34 14.91 5.45
N TRP A 139 2.14 15.86 5.95
CA TRP A 139 3.53 16.04 5.53
C TRP A 139 4.43 14.87 5.93
N GLN A 140 4.22 14.29 7.12
CA GLN A 140 4.94 13.09 7.54
C GLN A 140 4.61 11.90 6.64
N ARG A 141 3.35 11.76 6.24
CA ARG A 141 2.90 10.70 5.33
C ARG A 141 3.52 10.87 3.93
N ARG A 142 3.52 12.09 3.38
CA ARG A 142 4.20 12.39 2.11
C ARG A 142 5.69 12.04 2.18
N LEU A 143 6.36 12.42 3.27
CA LEU A 143 7.77 12.07 3.48
C LEU A 143 7.98 10.54 3.55
N SER A 144 7.13 9.81 4.27
CA SER A 144 7.20 8.34 4.34
C SER A 144 7.08 7.69 2.96
N ILE A 145 6.17 8.19 2.11
CA ILE A 145 6.03 7.71 0.72
C ILE A 145 7.26 8.09 -0.11
N ALA A 146 7.80 9.32 0.05
CA ALA A 146 9.03 9.73 -0.61
C ALA A 146 10.20 8.80 -0.29
N MET A 147 10.38 8.49 1.00
CA MET A 147 11.43 7.57 1.45
C MET A 147 11.27 6.17 0.84
N ALA A 148 10.02 5.68 0.73
CA ALA A 148 9.74 4.40 0.08
C ALA A 148 10.08 4.43 -1.43
N LEU A 149 9.84 5.54 -2.11
CA LEU A 149 10.11 5.70 -3.55
C LEU A 149 11.61 5.89 -3.88
N ILE A 150 12.48 6.12 -2.90
CA ILE A 150 13.95 6.23 -3.13
C ILE A 150 14.50 4.99 -3.82
N SER A 151 14.05 3.80 -3.43
CA SER A 151 14.52 2.53 -4.01
C SER A 151 14.06 2.26 -5.44
N GLU A 152 13.23 3.14 -6.03
CA GLU A 152 12.64 2.96 -7.36
C GLU A 152 11.87 1.62 -7.48
N PRO A 153 10.92 1.34 -6.56
CA PRO A 153 10.28 0.04 -6.51
C PRO A 153 9.36 -0.19 -7.72
N GLU A 154 9.19 -1.43 -8.13
CA GLU A 154 8.18 -1.82 -9.12
C GLU A 154 6.80 -2.00 -8.48
N ILE A 155 6.76 -2.28 -7.15
CA ILE A 155 5.54 -2.46 -6.36
C ILE A 155 5.65 -1.66 -5.06
N LEU A 156 4.69 -0.78 -4.82
CA LEU A 156 4.59 0.05 -3.62
C LEU A 156 3.41 -0.41 -2.75
N PHE A 157 3.69 -0.75 -1.51
CA PHE A 157 2.67 -1.04 -0.51
C PHE A 157 2.41 0.20 0.34
N LEU A 158 1.14 0.62 0.43
CA LEU A 158 0.66 1.71 1.28
C LEU A 158 -0.29 1.14 2.33
N ASP A 159 0.17 1.03 3.56
CA ASP A 159 -0.66 0.48 4.65
C ASP A 159 -1.39 1.62 5.37
N GLU A 160 -2.70 1.75 5.12
CA GLU A 160 -3.60 2.78 5.66
C GLU A 160 -3.03 4.21 5.56
N PRO A 161 -2.70 4.70 4.35
CA PRO A 161 -1.91 5.92 4.17
C PRO A 161 -2.61 7.18 4.66
N THR A 162 -3.94 7.21 4.71
CA THR A 162 -4.71 8.40 5.11
C THR A 162 -5.25 8.34 6.54
N LEU A 163 -4.90 7.29 7.29
CA LEU A 163 -5.38 7.14 8.67
C LEU A 163 -4.95 8.35 9.53
N GLY A 164 -5.95 8.94 10.20
CA GLY A 164 -5.73 10.06 11.11
C GLY A 164 -5.49 11.42 10.43
N LEU A 165 -5.60 11.51 9.10
CA LEU A 165 -5.52 12.78 8.37
C LEU A 165 -6.87 13.48 8.36
N ASP A 166 -6.83 14.83 8.38
CA ASP A 166 -8.00 15.64 8.09
C ASP A 166 -8.42 15.55 6.61
N VAL A 167 -9.59 16.10 6.28
CA VAL A 167 -10.20 15.99 4.94
C VAL A 167 -9.31 16.58 3.84
N LEU A 168 -8.67 17.74 4.10
CA LEU A 168 -7.83 18.40 3.10
C LEU A 168 -6.52 17.62 2.87
N ALA A 169 -5.84 17.26 3.95
CA ALA A 169 -4.61 16.46 3.86
C ALA A 169 -4.86 15.10 3.20
N ARG A 170 -6.05 14.50 3.41
CA ARG A 170 -6.46 13.27 2.74
C ARG A 170 -6.67 13.49 1.24
N SER A 171 -7.39 14.51 0.85
CA SER A 171 -7.61 14.86 -0.57
C SER A 171 -6.30 15.08 -1.30
N ASP A 172 -5.40 15.88 -0.71
CA ASP A 172 -4.08 16.16 -1.26
C ASP A 172 -3.23 14.88 -1.43
N LEU A 173 -3.35 13.94 -0.46
CA LEU A 173 -2.62 12.68 -0.53
C LEU A 173 -3.22 11.74 -1.59
N TRP A 174 -4.52 11.76 -1.79
CA TRP A 174 -5.17 11.01 -2.87
C TRP A 174 -4.70 11.47 -4.25
N ASP A 175 -4.59 12.79 -4.47
CA ASP A 175 -4.08 13.32 -5.75
C ASP A 175 -2.64 12.91 -5.98
N LEU A 176 -1.83 12.89 -4.93
CA LEU A 176 -0.47 12.38 -4.99
C LEU A 176 -0.46 10.88 -5.38
N ILE A 177 -1.24 10.03 -4.70
CA ILE A 177 -1.30 8.59 -4.99
C ILE A 177 -1.78 8.36 -6.43
N ARG A 178 -2.78 9.13 -6.91
CA ARG A 178 -3.22 9.08 -8.31
C ARG A 178 -2.10 9.41 -9.29
N SER A 179 -1.23 10.37 -8.96
CA SER A 179 -0.11 10.76 -9.83
C SER A 179 0.96 9.67 -10.00
N LEU A 180 1.00 8.70 -9.07
CA LEU A 180 1.88 7.53 -9.12
C LEU A 180 1.29 6.37 -9.93
N LYS A 181 -0.01 6.37 -10.20
CA LYS A 181 -0.71 5.33 -10.95
C LYS A 181 -0.10 5.16 -12.34
N GLY A 182 0.08 3.91 -12.76
CA GLY A 182 0.72 3.56 -14.04
C GLY A 182 2.25 3.63 -14.03
N LYS A 183 2.87 4.38 -13.08
CA LYS A 183 4.33 4.45 -12.92
C LYS A 183 4.88 3.34 -12.04
N VAL A 184 4.11 2.97 -11.02
CA VAL A 184 4.40 1.88 -10.08
C VAL A 184 3.12 1.12 -9.80
N THR A 185 3.19 -0.19 -9.54
CA THR A 185 2.05 -0.97 -9.08
C THR A 185 1.81 -0.65 -7.61
N ILE A 186 0.59 -0.27 -7.23
CA ILE A 186 0.28 0.16 -5.87
C ILE A 186 -0.69 -0.81 -5.22
N ILE A 187 -0.35 -1.29 -4.03
CA ILE A 187 -1.25 -2.01 -3.14
C ILE A 187 -1.57 -1.10 -1.96
N LEU A 188 -2.82 -0.69 -1.88
CA LEU A 188 -3.35 0.17 -0.83
C LEU A 188 -4.18 -0.67 0.15
N THR A 189 -3.89 -0.62 1.45
CA THR A 189 -4.85 -1.11 2.44
C THR A 189 -5.63 0.05 3.02
N THR A 190 -6.91 -0.15 3.23
CA THR A 190 -7.77 0.84 3.86
C THR A 190 -9.00 0.20 4.51
N HIS A 191 -9.59 0.91 5.45
CA HIS A 191 -10.92 0.63 5.95
C HIS A 191 -11.91 1.75 5.55
N TYR A 192 -11.45 2.77 4.81
CA TYR A 192 -12.28 3.84 4.26
C TYR A 192 -12.78 3.44 2.88
N MET A 193 -14.10 3.28 2.76
CA MET A 193 -14.76 2.88 1.51
C MET A 193 -14.60 3.94 0.42
N GLU A 194 -14.70 5.22 0.81
CA GLU A 194 -14.50 6.37 -0.09
C GLU A 194 -13.09 6.36 -0.72
N GLU A 195 -12.06 6.02 0.06
CA GLU A 195 -10.68 5.95 -0.44
C GLU A 195 -10.52 4.82 -1.47
N ALA A 196 -11.04 3.63 -1.15
CA ALA A 196 -10.98 2.49 -2.05
C ALA A 196 -11.72 2.79 -3.37
N GLU A 197 -12.94 3.34 -3.30
CA GLU A 197 -13.75 3.69 -4.48
C GLU A 197 -13.09 4.78 -5.32
N ALA A 198 -12.55 5.83 -4.68
CA ALA A 198 -12.00 6.99 -5.38
C ALA A 198 -10.66 6.74 -6.08
N LEU A 199 -9.84 5.81 -5.55
CA LEU A 199 -8.46 5.63 -6.01
C LEU A 199 -8.26 4.39 -6.88
N SER A 200 -8.99 3.29 -6.61
CA SER A 200 -8.57 1.98 -7.07
C SER A 200 -9.17 1.59 -8.43
N ASP A 201 -8.37 0.87 -9.22
CA ASP A 201 -8.87 0.20 -10.42
C ASP A 201 -9.73 -1.01 -10.03
N ARG A 202 -9.26 -1.78 -9.03
CA ARG A 202 -9.97 -2.92 -8.46
C ARG A 202 -9.81 -2.94 -6.95
N ILE A 203 -10.82 -3.50 -6.30
CA ILE A 203 -10.95 -3.56 -4.84
C ILE A 203 -11.19 -5.02 -4.45
N ALA A 204 -10.37 -5.54 -3.54
CA ALA A 204 -10.60 -6.80 -2.86
C ALA A 204 -11.22 -6.52 -1.49
N ILE A 205 -12.44 -6.96 -1.25
CA ILE A 205 -13.09 -6.86 0.06
C ILE A 205 -12.73 -8.10 0.88
N MET A 206 -12.12 -7.86 2.04
CA MET A 206 -11.69 -8.89 2.97
C MET A 206 -12.48 -8.84 4.28
N LYS A 207 -12.79 -10.01 4.83
CA LYS A 207 -13.37 -10.19 6.17
C LYS A 207 -12.84 -11.48 6.80
N ASP A 208 -12.48 -11.44 8.07
CA ASP A 208 -12.05 -12.61 8.85
C ASP A 208 -10.98 -13.45 8.15
N GLY A 209 -10.00 -12.77 7.52
CA GLY A 209 -8.91 -13.37 6.78
C GLY A 209 -9.26 -13.87 5.37
N LYS A 210 -10.51 -13.76 4.93
CA LYS A 210 -11.00 -14.30 3.64
C LYS A 210 -11.27 -13.17 2.65
N LEU A 211 -11.05 -13.49 1.37
CA LEU A 211 -11.51 -12.68 0.25
C LEU A 211 -12.99 -12.95 0.01
N LEU A 212 -13.81 -11.90 0.04
CA LEU A 212 -15.24 -12.00 -0.24
C LEU A 212 -15.55 -11.71 -1.72
N VAL A 213 -14.96 -10.66 -2.26
CA VAL A 213 -15.12 -10.24 -3.66
C VAL A 213 -13.87 -9.47 -4.10
N CYS A 214 -13.57 -9.50 -5.39
CA CYS A 214 -12.48 -8.73 -6.00
C CYS A 214 -12.90 -8.29 -7.40
N ASP A 215 -13.22 -7.00 -7.57
CA ASP A 215 -13.60 -6.42 -8.86
C ASP A 215 -13.48 -4.88 -8.82
N THR A 216 -13.92 -4.20 -9.89
CA THR A 216 -14.07 -2.72 -9.91
C THR A 216 -15.19 -2.30 -8.96
N ALA A 217 -15.15 -1.06 -8.48
CA ALA A 217 -16.19 -0.52 -7.59
C ALA A 217 -17.60 -0.65 -8.22
N ASP A 218 -17.72 -0.38 -9.53
CA ASP A 218 -19.02 -0.45 -10.23
C ASP A 218 -19.56 -1.87 -10.29
N LYS A 219 -18.74 -2.88 -10.56
CA LYS A 219 -19.18 -4.28 -10.53
C LYS A 219 -19.55 -4.76 -9.13
N ILE A 220 -18.81 -4.31 -8.11
CA ILE A 220 -19.14 -4.60 -6.71
C ILE A 220 -20.51 -4.01 -6.36
N LYS A 221 -20.80 -2.77 -6.76
CA LYS A 221 -22.12 -2.13 -6.60
C LYS A 221 -23.23 -2.92 -7.31
N GLN A 222 -22.99 -3.30 -8.56
CA GLN A 222 -23.95 -4.11 -9.35
C GLN A 222 -24.24 -5.46 -8.67
N THR A 223 -23.21 -6.16 -8.21
CA THR A 223 -23.36 -7.45 -7.52
C THR A 223 -24.17 -7.34 -6.23
N ALA A 224 -24.02 -6.22 -5.52
CA ALA A 224 -24.80 -5.95 -4.31
C ALA A 224 -26.19 -5.34 -4.57
N GLY A 225 -26.52 -4.98 -5.82
CA GLY A 225 -27.82 -4.39 -6.20
C GLY A 225 -28.03 -2.98 -5.68
N THR A 226 -26.99 -2.16 -5.62
CA THR A 226 -27.05 -0.77 -5.13
C THR A 226 -26.05 0.12 -5.89
N ASP A 227 -26.35 1.41 -6.00
CA ASP A 227 -25.44 2.40 -6.60
C ASP A 227 -24.49 3.03 -5.57
N ASN A 228 -24.70 2.77 -4.28
CA ASN A 228 -23.87 3.29 -3.20
C ASN A 228 -22.84 2.25 -2.76
N PHE A 229 -21.55 2.59 -2.84
CA PHE A 229 -20.46 1.65 -2.55
C PHE A 229 -20.40 1.24 -1.06
N GLU A 230 -20.75 2.14 -0.14
CA GLU A 230 -20.81 1.82 1.29
C GLU A 230 -21.90 0.78 1.59
N GLN A 231 -23.09 0.95 0.97
CA GLN A 231 -24.16 -0.04 1.07
C GLN A 231 -23.75 -1.38 0.45
N ALA A 232 -23.07 -1.36 -0.70
CA ALA A 232 -22.55 -2.56 -1.34
C ALA A 232 -21.57 -3.30 -0.43
N PHE A 233 -20.62 -2.59 0.18
CA PHE A 233 -19.69 -3.14 1.14
C PHE A 233 -20.41 -3.79 2.32
N ILE A 234 -21.38 -3.10 2.94
CA ILE A 234 -22.15 -3.62 4.07
C ILE A 234 -22.92 -4.89 3.68
N CYS A 235 -23.55 -4.90 2.51
CA CYS A 235 -24.29 -6.05 1.98
C CYS A 235 -23.38 -7.27 1.83
N ILE A 236 -22.22 -7.12 1.19
CA ILE A 236 -21.24 -8.19 0.97
C ILE A 236 -20.68 -8.71 2.30
N VAL A 237 -20.26 -7.80 3.19
CA VAL A 237 -19.65 -8.17 4.47
C VAL A 237 -20.65 -8.85 5.42
N LYS A 238 -21.95 -8.50 5.36
CA LYS A 238 -23.01 -9.17 6.14
C LYS A 238 -23.49 -10.47 5.50
N GLY A 239 -23.05 -10.82 4.29
CA GLY A 239 -23.51 -12.01 3.57
C GLY A 239 -24.95 -11.90 3.06
N ALA A 240 -25.46 -10.67 2.86
CA ALA A 240 -26.79 -10.39 2.35
C ALA A 240 -26.81 -10.19 0.81
N ALA A 241 -25.66 -10.31 0.14
CA ALA A 241 -25.60 -10.34 -1.31
C ALA A 241 -26.19 -11.67 -1.81
N LYS A 242 -27.21 -11.58 -2.70
CA LYS A 242 -27.87 -12.73 -3.34
C LYS A 242 -27.00 -13.32 -4.44
#